data_923df84ea46eb208017a80cced1c656f
#
_entry.id   923df84ea46eb208017a80cced1c656f
#
_cell.length_a   1.000
_cell.length_b   1.000
_cell.length_c   1.000
_cell.angle_alpha   90.00
_cell.angle_beta   90.00
_cell.angle_gamma   90.00
#
_symmetry.space_group_name_H-M   'P 1'
#
loop_
_entity.id
_entity.type
_entity.pdbx_description
1 polymer ?
#
loop_
_entity_poly.entity_id
_entity_poly.type
_entity_poly.pdbx_seq_one_letter_code
_entity_poly.pdbx_strand_id
1 'polypeptide(L)'
;MAQLTTRERFVRTLTGQDTDRVPFMKIFGGTNDVLPAWERDYPGLHTYIDELLGFEGGYRGWRITPVNFDLCGEIETEVLSEDAVIRYSYGKVVRQNKGTDYHQHTLEYPVKSREDWDRIKSRYLDPADPRRLPPHWEHYVEMYRQRDYPLQL
;
A
#
# COMPACT_ATOMS: atom_id res chain seq x y z
N MET A 1 -12.07 4.01 -32.07
CA MET A 1 -11.60 2.87 -31.28
C MET A 1 -12.56 2.67 -30.11
N ALA A 2 -12.86 1.43 -29.73
CA ALA A 2 -13.68 1.17 -28.55
C ALA A 2 -12.93 1.69 -27.31
N GLN A 3 -13.66 2.27 -26.36
CA GLN A 3 -13.09 2.73 -25.10
C GLN A 3 -12.66 1.51 -24.29
N LEU A 4 -11.38 1.48 -23.90
CA LEU A 4 -10.83 0.40 -23.09
C LEU A 4 -11.28 0.55 -21.63
N THR A 5 -11.49 -0.57 -20.96
CA THR A 5 -11.62 -0.58 -19.51
C THR A 5 -10.29 -0.18 -18.85
N THR A 6 -10.35 0.26 -17.61
CA THR A 6 -9.16 0.63 -16.84
C THR A 6 -8.16 -0.54 -16.76
N ARG A 7 -8.64 -1.76 -16.57
CA ARG A 7 -7.80 -2.96 -16.55
C ARG A 7 -7.14 -3.24 -17.90
N GLU A 8 -7.90 -3.20 -18.99
CA GLU A 8 -7.37 -3.44 -20.33
C GLU A 8 -6.31 -2.40 -20.70
N ARG A 9 -6.58 -1.13 -20.44
CA ARG A 9 -5.63 -0.04 -20.69
C ARG A 9 -4.34 -0.26 -19.92
N PHE A 10 -4.43 -0.57 -18.64
CA PHE A 10 -3.27 -0.83 -17.79
C PHE A 10 -2.45 -2.01 -18.30
N VAL A 11 -3.09 -3.16 -18.57
CA VAL A 11 -2.41 -4.36 -19.08
C VAL A 11 -1.76 -4.10 -20.44
N ARG A 12 -2.46 -3.45 -21.37
CA ARG A 12 -1.91 -3.11 -22.69
C ARG A 12 -0.69 -2.19 -22.59
N THR A 13 -0.76 -1.18 -21.71
CA THR A 13 0.38 -0.29 -21.47
C THR A 13 1.60 -1.07 -20.98
N LEU A 14 1.43 -1.96 -20.00
CA LEU A 14 2.53 -2.76 -19.47
C LEU A 14 3.08 -3.79 -20.46
N THR A 15 2.27 -4.24 -21.41
CA THR A 15 2.66 -5.23 -22.42
C THR A 15 3.06 -4.60 -23.77
N GLY A 16 3.15 -3.28 -23.84
CA GLY A 16 3.56 -2.55 -25.06
C GLY A 16 2.55 -2.64 -26.21
N GLN A 17 1.27 -2.85 -25.90
CA GLN A 17 0.21 -2.87 -26.88
C GLN A 17 -0.41 -1.47 -27.05
N ASP A 18 -1.08 -1.26 -28.21
CA ASP A 18 -1.78 -0.01 -28.48
C ASP A 18 -2.88 0.26 -27.45
N THR A 19 -2.92 1.49 -26.96
CA THR A 19 -3.93 1.96 -26.00
C THR A 19 -4.63 3.21 -26.54
N ASP A 20 -5.84 3.47 -26.03
CA ASP A 20 -6.60 4.69 -26.35
C ASP A 20 -5.96 5.92 -25.70
N ARG A 21 -5.31 5.76 -24.54
CA ARG A 21 -4.54 6.77 -23.82
C ARG A 21 -3.67 6.11 -22.75
N VAL A 22 -2.72 6.82 -22.19
CA VAL A 22 -1.95 6.38 -21.01
C VAL A 22 -2.87 6.29 -19.79
N PRO A 23 -2.78 5.24 -18.97
CA PRO A 23 -3.49 5.18 -17.70
C PRO A 23 -3.10 6.36 -16.81
N PHE A 24 -4.08 7.13 -16.35
CA PHE A 24 -3.86 8.20 -15.40
C PHE A 24 -4.24 7.73 -14.00
N MET A 25 -3.23 7.32 -13.25
CA MET A 25 -3.42 6.67 -11.96
C MET A 25 -2.50 7.27 -10.90
N LYS A 26 -2.99 7.32 -9.67
CA LYS A 26 -2.19 7.66 -8.51
C LYS A 26 -1.70 6.36 -7.88
N ILE A 27 -0.41 6.07 -8.03
CA ILE A 27 0.21 4.84 -7.49
C ILE A 27 0.50 4.98 -5.99
N PHE A 28 0.85 6.19 -5.56
CA PHE A 28 1.19 6.48 -4.18
C PHE A 28 0.12 7.37 -3.57
N GLY A 29 -0.75 6.79 -2.78
CA GLY A 29 -1.70 7.49 -1.94
C GLY A 29 -1.31 7.28 -0.49
N GLY A 30 -0.58 8.20 0.09
CA GLY A 30 -0.28 8.17 1.51
C GLY A 30 -1.18 9.12 2.28
N THR A 31 -1.07 9.03 3.58
CA THR A 31 -1.71 9.91 4.54
C THR A 31 -1.24 11.38 4.43
N ASN A 32 -0.13 11.64 3.71
CA ASN A 32 0.35 12.99 3.37
C ASN A 32 -0.21 13.52 2.09
N ASP A 33 -1.34 13.14 1.87
CA ASP A 33 -2.04 13.67 0.79
C ASP A 33 -2.34 15.16 1.03
N VAL A 34 -2.29 15.91 -0.02
CA VAL A 34 -2.61 17.34 0.02
C VAL A 34 -4.11 17.61 0.16
N LEU A 35 -4.93 16.56 0.08
CA LEU A 35 -6.38 16.69 0.14
C LEU A 35 -6.87 17.42 1.40
N PRO A 36 -6.35 17.15 2.62
CA PRO A 36 -6.75 17.90 3.78
C PRO A 36 -6.42 19.39 3.73
N ALA A 37 -5.37 19.78 3.00
CA ALA A 37 -5.06 21.17 2.77
C ALA A 37 -6.00 21.80 1.74
N TRP A 38 -6.25 21.11 0.65
CA TRP A 38 -7.19 21.54 -0.38
C TRP A 38 -8.63 21.63 0.12
N GLU A 39 -9.03 20.70 1.00
CA GLU A 39 -10.38 20.68 1.59
C GLU A 39 -10.67 21.95 2.42
N ARG A 40 -9.64 22.59 2.97
CA ARG A 40 -9.79 23.86 3.68
C ARG A 40 -10.12 25.01 2.74
N ASP A 41 -9.53 24.99 1.53
CA ASP A 41 -9.72 26.03 0.53
C ASP A 41 -10.96 25.76 -0.35
N TYR A 42 -11.28 24.46 -0.53
CA TYR A 42 -12.38 23.96 -1.35
C TYR A 42 -13.22 22.94 -0.55
N PRO A 43 -14.08 23.39 0.36
CA PRO A 43 -14.89 22.50 1.18
C PRO A 43 -15.75 21.52 0.34
N GLY A 44 -15.72 20.25 0.67
CA GLY A 44 -16.45 19.20 -0.06
C GLY A 44 -15.68 18.61 -1.24
N LEU A 45 -14.44 19.03 -1.49
CA LEU A 45 -13.61 18.54 -2.59
C LEU A 45 -13.50 17.02 -2.62
N HIS A 46 -13.43 16.37 -1.47
CA HIS A 46 -13.34 14.92 -1.36
C HIS A 46 -14.48 14.15 -2.03
N THR A 47 -15.62 14.80 -2.27
CA THR A 47 -16.80 14.18 -2.90
C THR A 47 -16.71 14.12 -4.41
N TYR A 48 -15.95 15.01 -5.04
CA TYR A 48 -15.86 15.15 -6.51
C TYR A 48 -14.42 15.15 -7.05
N ILE A 49 -13.41 14.98 -6.20
CA ILE A 49 -12.00 15.04 -6.63
C ILE A 49 -11.65 13.96 -7.66
N ASP A 50 -12.27 12.79 -7.58
CA ASP A 50 -12.03 11.71 -8.53
C ASP A 50 -12.51 12.08 -9.94
N GLU A 51 -13.69 12.71 -10.02
CA GLU A 51 -14.24 13.22 -11.28
C GLU A 51 -13.40 14.38 -11.82
N LEU A 52 -13.04 15.32 -10.95
CA LEU A 52 -12.25 16.51 -11.31
C LEU A 52 -10.88 16.14 -11.89
N LEU A 53 -10.17 15.20 -11.26
CA LEU A 53 -8.82 14.79 -11.66
C LEU A 53 -8.82 13.66 -12.68
N GLY A 54 -9.92 12.91 -12.80
CA GLY A 54 -10.05 11.81 -13.73
C GLY A 54 -9.08 10.64 -13.46
N PHE A 55 -8.67 10.45 -12.21
CA PHE A 55 -7.84 9.32 -11.84
C PHE A 55 -8.56 8.00 -12.07
N GLU A 56 -7.87 7.08 -12.71
CA GLU A 56 -8.34 5.71 -12.84
C GLU A 56 -8.14 4.97 -11.52
N GLY A 57 -9.23 4.40 -10.96
CA GLY A 57 -9.21 3.80 -9.63
C GLY A 57 -9.49 4.77 -8.49
N GLY A 58 -9.69 6.06 -8.81
CA GLY A 58 -9.97 7.13 -7.86
C GLY A 58 -8.73 7.74 -7.22
N TYR A 59 -8.94 8.85 -6.52
CA TYR A 59 -7.87 9.60 -5.86
C TYR A 59 -7.12 8.78 -4.81
N ARG A 60 -7.78 7.82 -4.18
CA ARG A 60 -7.16 6.91 -3.20
C ARG A 60 -6.34 5.79 -3.82
N GLY A 61 -6.34 5.70 -5.15
CA GLY A 61 -5.60 4.71 -5.91
C GLY A 61 -6.34 3.38 -6.07
N TRP A 62 -5.60 2.38 -6.53
CA TRP A 62 -6.12 1.06 -6.80
C TRP A 62 -6.51 0.30 -5.54
N ARG A 63 -7.45 -0.62 -5.69
CA ARG A 63 -7.76 -1.56 -4.63
C ARG A 63 -6.58 -2.51 -4.41
N ILE A 64 -6.16 -2.59 -3.16
CA ILE A 64 -5.11 -3.50 -2.70
C ILE A 64 -5.76 -4.82 -2.30
N THR A 65 -5.08 -5.92 -2.58
CA THR A 65 -5.54 -7.23 -2.10
C THR A 65 -5.48 -7.27 -0.57
N PRO A 66 -6.42 -7.96 0.09
CA PRO A 66 -6.37 -8.13 1.53
C PRO A 66 -5.38 -9.21 1.98
N VAL A 67 -4.39 -9.52 1.14
CA VAL A 67 -3.32 -10.46 1.49
C VAL A 67 -2.37 -9.78 2.46
N ASN A 68 -2.10 -10.43 3.58
CA ASN A 68 -1.16 -9.94 4.56
C ASN A 68 0.27 -10.38 4.19
N PHE A 69 1.03 -9.50 3.57
CA PHE A 69 2.43 -9.75 3.24
C PHE A 69 3.35 -9.59 4.44
N ASP A 70 2.96 -8.76 5.41
CA ASP A 70 3.74 -8.45 6.58
C ASP A 70 3.14 -9.11 7.83
N LEU A 71 3.69 -10.26 8.20
CA LEU A 71 3.31 -10.97 9.42
C LEU A 71 4.11 -10.51 10.65
N CYS A 72 4.70 -9.32 10.60
CA CYS A 72 5.62 -8.85 11.62
C CYS A 72 4.99 -8.61 13.00
N GLY A 73 3.68 -8.71 13.11
CA GLY A 73 3.01 -8.75 14.40
C GLY A 73 3.08 -7.43 15.17
N GLU A 74 3.32 -7.53 16.47
CA GLU A 74 3.23 -6.42 17.40
C GLU A 74 4.32 -5.38 17.19
N ILE A 75 3.95 -4.11 17.37
CA ILE A 75 4.84 -2.96 17.30
C ILE A 75 4.86 -2.34 18.69
N GLU A 76 6.05 -2.25 19.29
CA GLU A 76 6.29 -1.49 20.48
C GLU A 76 6.73 -0.07 20.11
N THR A 77 6.10 0.92 20.71
CA THR A 77 6.45 2.32 20.48
C THR A 77 6.88 2.97 21.79
N GLU A 78 8.07 3.53 21.80
CA GLU A 78 8.60 4.33 22.89
C GLU A 78 8.75 5.78 22.40
N VAL A 79 8.17 6.72 23.12
CA VAL A 79 8.26 8.16 22.79
C VAL A 79 9.40 8.77 23.61
N LEU A 80 10.43 9.24 22.91
CA LEU A 80 11.57 9.94 23.50
C LEU A 80 11.51 11.40 23.05
N SER A 81 11.21 12.32 23.99
CA SER A 81 11.14 13.76 23.72
C SER A 81 10.25 14.12 22.52
N GLU A 82 10.83 14.67 21.45
CA GLU A 82 10.13 15.05 20.22
C GLU A 82 10.07 13.91 19.19
N ASP A 83 10.85 12.85 19.39
CA ASP A 83 10.94 11.70 18.49
C ASP A 83 10.25 10.49 19.08
N ALA A 84 9.71 9.64 18.23
CA ALA A 84 9.24 8.30 18.57
C ALA A 84 10.25 7.26 18.10
N VAL A 85 10.60 6.32 18.97
CA VAL A 85 11.35 5.12 18.60
C VAL A 85 10.37 3.97 18.49
N ILE A 86 10.30 3.36 17.32
CA ILE A 86 9.40 2.25 17.02
C ILE A 86 10.24 0.99 16.93
N ARG A 87 9.87 -0.01 17.72
CA ARG A 87 10.48 -1.36 17.68
C ARG A 87 9.49 -2.33 17.05
N TYR A 88 9.93 -3.01 16.02
CA TYR A 88 9.15 -4.06 15.38
C TYR A 88 9.49 -5.41 15.99
N SER A 89 8.52 -6.29 16.10
CA SER A 89 8.69 -7.62 16.69
C SER A 89 9.77 -8.48 16.02
N TYR A 90 10.08 -8.20 14.76
CA TYR A 90 11.16 -8.87 14.03
C TYR A 90 12.56 -8.23 14.22
N GLY A 91 12.67 -7.20 15.06
CA GLY A 91 13.95 -6.63 15.49
C GLY A 91 14.38 -5.35 14.77
N LYS A 92 13.60 -4.80 13.86
CA LYS A 92 13.86 -3.48 13.27
C LYS A 92 13.56 -2.38 14.30
N VAL A 93 14.44 -1.41 14.41
CA VAL A 93 14.23 -0.21 15.23
C VAL A 93 14.35 1.02 14.35
N VAL A 94 13.37 1.88 14.40
CA VAL A 94 13.37 3.14 13.65
C VAL A 94 13.08 4.31 14.57
N ARG A 95 13.59 5.48 14.18
CA ARG A 95 13.20 6.77 14.74
C ARG A 95 12.28 7.47 13.76
N GLN A 96 11.18 8.02 14.26
CA GLN A 96 10.23 8.79 13.49
C GLN A 96 10.09 10.18 14.13
N ASN A 97 10.28 11.22 13.34
CA ASN A 97 10.14 12.59 13.83
C ASN A 97 8.65 12.94 13.95
N LYS A 98 8.28 13.64 15.03
CA LYS A 98 6.92 14.19 15.17
C LYS A 98 6.60 15.13 14.03
N GLY A 99 5.44 14.92 13.40
CA GLY A 99 4.94 15.79 12.33
C GLY A 99 5.41 15.46 10.92
N THR A 100 6.30 14.46 10.75
CA THR A 100 6.71 13.96 9.43
C THR A 100 6.55 12.45 9.40
N ASP A 101 5.37 11.97 9.07
CA ASP A 101 5.03 10.54 9.15
C ASP A 101 5.81 9.61 8.21
N TYR A 102 6.68 10.16 7.35
CA TYR A 102 7.24 9.43 6.23
C TYR A 102 8.73 9.19 6.27
N HIS A 103 9.46 9.95 7.06
CA HIS A 103 10.90 9.80 7.12
C HIS A 103 11.32 9.06 8.38
N GLN A 104 11.23 7.74 8.31
CA GLN A 104 11.78 6.88 9.35
C GLN A 104 13.28 6.74 9.15
N HIS A 105 14.05 7.05 10.19
CA HIS A 105 15.47 6.76 10.24
C HIS A 105 15.70 5.39 10.89
N THR A 106 16.25 4.44 10.16
CA THR A 106 16.55 3.11 10.71
C THR A 106 17.75 3.18 11.66
N LEU A 107 17.52 2.85 12.91
CA LEU A 107 18.53 2.79 13.95
C LEU A 107 19.16 1.39 14.03
N GLU A 108 18.33 0.36 13.92
CA GLU A 108 18.77 -1.03 13.94
C GLU A 108 18.12 -1.86 12.84
N TYR A 109 18.92 -2.63 12.16
CA TYR A 109 18.46 -3.60 11.18
C TYR A 109 18.15 -4.94 11.86
N PRO A 110 17.10 -5.63 11.41
CA PRO A 110 16.69 -6.88 12.03
C PRO A 110 17.60 -8.06 11.70
N VAL A 111 18.36 -7.98 10.62
CA VAL A 111 19.28 -9.01 10.17
C VAL A 111 20.70 -8.51 10.31
N LYS A 112 21.45 -9.09 11.25
CA LYS A 112 22.87 -8.81 11.50
C LYS A 112 23.72 -10.06 11.31
N SER A 113 23.08 -11.25 11.30
CA SER A 113 23.73 -12.53 11.14
C SER A 113 22.87 -13.50 10.32
N ARG A 114 23.42 -14.66 9.99
CA ARG A 114 22.68 -15.74 9.31
C ARG A 114 21.56 -16.28 10.20
N GLU A 115 21.82 -16.41 11.48
CA GLU A 115 20.86 -16.88 12.49
C GLU A 115 19.66 -15.93 12.60
N ASP A 116 19.90 -14.62 12.52
CA ASP A 116 18.83 -13.62 12.47
C ASP A 116 17.93 -13.81 11.26
N TRP A 117 18.54 -14.02 10.10
CA TRP A 117 17.80 -14.30 8.88
C TRP A 117 16.94 -15.56 8.99
N ASP A 118 17.54 -16.65 9.45
CA ASP A 118 16.83 -17.94 9.56
C ASP A 118 15.65 -17.85 10.55
N ARG A 119 15.83 -17.10 11.64
CA ARG A 119 14.75 -16.79 12.61
C ARG A 119 13.62 -15.99 11.97
N ILE A 120 13.94 -14.92 11.24
CA ILE A 120 12.94 -14.08 10.59
C ILE A 120 12.23 -14.86 9.49
N LYS A 121 12.98 -15.58 8.67
CA LYS A 121 12.44 -16.38 7.60
C LYS A 121 11.42 -17.40 8.10
N SER A 122 11.78 -18.17 9.12
CA SER A 122 10.91 -19.21 9.66
C SER A 122 9.64 -18.66 10.32
N ARG A 123 9.72 -17.47 10.92
CA ARG A 123 8.61 -16.90 11.68
C ARG A 123 7.67 -16.03 10.84
N TYR A 124 8.20 -15.30 9.86
CA TYR A 124 7.46 -14.25 9.15
C TYR A 124 7.37 -14.45 7.65
N LEU A 125 8.22 -15.28 7.05
CA LEU A 125 8.31 -15.39 5.59
C LEU A 125 7.81 -16.73 5.03
N ASP A 126 7.15 -17.55 5.84
CA ASP A 126 6.52 -18.74 5.32
C ASP A 126 5.40 -18.36 4.34
N PRO A 127 5.50 -18.74 3.06
CA PRO A 127 4.46 -18.41 2.08
C PRO A 127 3.16 -19.18 2.30
N ALA A 128 3.21 -20.30 3.02
CA ALA A 128 2.06 -21.13 3.34
C ALA A 128 1.35 -20.74 4.64
N ASP A 129 1.82 -19.70 5.34
CA ASP A 129 1.21 -19.27 6.59
C ASP A 129 -0.25 -18.84 6.37
N PRO A 130 -1.22 -19.49 7.03
CA PRO A 130 -2.65 -19.20 6.82
C PRO A 130 -3.04 -17.77 7.22
N ARG A 131 -2.26 -17.09 8.06
CA ARG A 131 -2.49 -15.69 8.45
C ARG A 131 -2.31 -14.71 7.29
N ARG A 132 -1.73 -15.16 6.15
CA ARG A 132 -1.54 -14.32 4.96
C ARG A 132 -2.81 -14.09 4.21
N LEU A 133 -3.74 -15.02 4.27
CA LEU A 133 -5.00 -14.92 3.57
C LEU A 133 -6.12 -14.52 4.52
N PRO A 134 -7.02 -13.61 4.11
CA PRO A 134 -8.17 -13.27 4.91
C PRO A 134 -9.14 -14.44 5.01
N PRO A 135 -10.00 -14.47 6.02
CA PRO A 135 -11.15 -15.39 6.06
C PRO A 135 -11.95 -15.30 4.75
N HIS A 136 -12.46 -16.43 4.28
CA HIS A 136 -13.24 -16.50 3.04
C HIS A 136 -12.48 -16.07 1.78
N TRP A 137 -11.21 -16.43 1.67
CA TRP A 137 -10.34 -16.07 0.54
C TRP A 137 -10.94 -16.42 -0.81
N GLU A 138 -11.64 -17.56 -0.93
CA GLU A 138 -12.31 -18.00 -2.15
C GLU A 138 -13.33 -16.97 -2.66
N HIS A 139 -14.03 -16.30 -1.76
CA HIS A 139 -14.95 -15.22 -2.12
C HIS A 139 -14.21 -14.03 -2.75
N TYR A 140 -13.06 -13.65 -2.19
CA TYR A 140 -12.23 -12.59 -2.78
C TYR A 140 -11.72 -12.98 -4.16
N VAL A 141 -11.28 -14.22 -4.34
CA VAL A 141 -10.80 -14.73 -5.64
C VAL A 141 -11.90 -14.61 -6.69
N GLU A 142 -13.13 -15.01 -6.37
CA GLU A 142 -14.25 -14.92 -7.30
C GLU A 142 -14.61 -13.46 -7.63
N MET A 143 -14.66 -12.60 -6.64
CA MET A 143 -14.89 -11.17 -6.83
C MET A 143 -13.79 -10.55 -7.73
N TYR A 144 -12.53 -10.92 -7.54
CA TYR A 144 -11.43 -10.39 -8.33
C TYR A 144 -11.39 -10.93 -9.75
N ARG A 145 -11.92 -12.11 -10.04
CA ARG A 145 -12.03 -12.65 -11.41
C ARG A 145 -12.91 -11.78 -12.31
N GLN A 146 -13.94 -11.18 -11.74
CA GLN A 146 -14.91 -10.35 -12.47
C GLN A 146 -14.54 -8.87 -12.54
N ARG A 147 -13.40 -8.47 -11.99
CA ARG A 147 -12.99 -7.07 -11.91
C ARG A 147 -12.64 -6.47 -13.26
N ASP A 148 -12.90 -5.18 -13.42
CA ASP A 148 -12.55 -4.35 -14.57
C ASP A 148 -11.41 -3.34 -14.27
N TYR A 149 -10.78 -3.45 -13.11
CA TYR A 149 -9.68 -2.62 -12.64
C TYR A 149 -8.43 -3.46 -12.36
N PRO A 150 -7.23 -2.87 -12.40
CA PRO A 150 -6.00 -3.50 -11.90
C PRO A 150 -6.09 -3.76 -10.41
N LEU A 151 -5.46 -4.85 -9.96
CA LEU A 151 -5.36 -5.21 -8.56
C LEU A 151 -3.92 -5.05 -8.13
N GLN A 152 -3.70 -4.29 -7.06
CA GLN A 152 -2.39 -4.09 -6.47
C GLN A 152 -2.15 -5.11 -5.35
N LEU A 153 -0.94 -5.65 -5.35
CA LEU A 153 -0.44 -6.50 -4.26
C LEU A 153 0.22 -5.67 -3.18
#